data_c0cad4dcc492aad14848ae2077f9b70b
#
_entry.id   c0cad4dcc492aad14848ae2077f9b70b
#
_cell.length_a   1.000
_cell.length_b   1.000
_cell.length_c   1.000
_cell.angle_alpha   90.00
_cell.angle_beta   90.00
_cell.angle_gamma   90.00
#
_symmetry.space_group_name_H-M   'P 1'
#
loop_
_entity.id
_entity.type
_entity.pdbx_description
1 polymer ?
#
loop_
_entity_poly.entity_id
_entity_poly.type
_entity_poly.pdbx_seq_one_letter_code
_entity_poly.pdbx_strand_id
1 'polypeptide(L)'
;MKRYASIRLLAAAALLIALGGCKDDDKGSGLNGPAVLAIQNAGNEPLEISLLEPKTQTVDIRAVARSVSAENLTVTFKVDRTLVEAYNKAHGTSYELVPAEAYEFSKKEVILPRYNDVSSTAQVTLSSEMMPDGEQYLLPVTIDEIKGDAGARTSDEGGVYYILFNKRVLPPAELLDRTGWKVVHCTSEYTPGEGNPKTGWAKDVLDGNPASYWTYNFKASVGPVVYVPLYFVFDMGREVTVRGVRITARTKADGALNNPPGDITIETAGTITGDGMENDADWTYGERFTGTSPDGAFMSHSLHNSVYLGEIQRARYIRFTLHMSWNSGSSVRPIPMTYKGGTFAEFEVWGNLEELDLD
;
A
#
# COMPACT_ATOMS: atom_id res chain seq x y z
N MET A 1 -27.23 -22.47 -18.65
CA MET A 1 -26.37 -21.35 -19.07
C MET A 1 -27.04 -20.04 -18.68
N LYS A 2 -26.73 -19.49 -17.54
CA LYS A 2 -27.17 -18.14 -17.14
C LYS A 2 -25.90 -17.37 -16.77
N ARG A 3 -25.59 -16.35 -17.56
CA ARG A 3 -24.47 -15.43 -17.33
C ARG A 3 -24.90 -14.47 -16.23
N TYR A 4 -24.21 -14.46 -15.11
CA TYR A 4 -24.29 -13.41 -14.12
C TYR A 4 -23.20 -12.39 -14.41
N ALA A 5 -23.60 -11.24 -14.93
CA ALA A 5 -22.75 -10.06 -15.03
C ALA A 5 -22.76 -9.40 -13.65
N SER A 6 -21.64 -9.45 -12.95
CA SER A 6 -21.43 -8.68 -11.73
C SER A 6 -21.08 -7.25 -12.12
N ILE A 7 -22.06 -6.38 -12.05
CA ILE A 7 -21.87 -4.92 -12.14
C ILE A 7 -21.37 -4.48 -10.76
N ARG A 8 -20.08 -4.15 -10.65
CA ARG A 8 -19.53 -3.44 -9.49
C ARG A 8 -20.01 -1.99 -9.57
N LEU A 9 -21.04 -1.65 -8.79
CA LEU A 9 -21.44 -0.28 -8.53
C LEU A 9 -20.44 0.31 -7.53
N LEU A 10 -19.57 1.19 -8.01
CA LEU A 10 -18.89 2.16 -7.14
C LEU A 10 -19.99 3.10 -6.59
N ALA A 11 -20.40 2.87 -5.36
CA ALA A 11 -21.25 3.79 -4.63
C ALA A 11 -20.40 4.99 -4.18
N ALA A 12 -20.24 5.97 -5.07
CA ALA A 12 -19.90 7.32 -4.64
C ALA A 12 -21.11 7.83 -3.83
N ALA A 13 -21.00 7.73 -2.50
CA ALA A 13 -21.96 8.33 -1.59
C ALA A 13 -21.84 9.86 -1.70
N ALA A 14 -22.54 10.44 -2.66
CA ALA A 14 -22.85 11.85 -2.63
C ALA A 14 -23.81 12.06 -1.46
N LEU A 15 -23.28 12.58 -0.35
CA LEU A 15 -24.06 13.03 0.80
C LEU A 15 -24.89 14.23 0.35
N LEU A 16 -26.10 13.98 -0.13
CA LEU A 16 -27.15 14.97 -0.29
C LEU A 16 -27.57 15.38 1.13
N ILE A 17 -27.01 16.51 1.59
CA ILE A 17 -27.57 17.22 2.74
C ILE A 17 -28.97 17.66 2.32
N ALA A 18 -29.97 16.93 2.77
CA ALA A 18 -31.34 17.37 2.74
C ALA A 18 -31.43 18.60 3.63
N LEU A 19 -31.38 19.77 3.01
CA LEU A 19 -31.83 21.01 3.63
C LEU A 19 -33.34 20.90 3.83
N GLY A 20 -33.73 20.25 4.92
CA GLY A 20 -35.09 20.38 5.44
C GLY A 20 -35.30 21.82 5.80
N GLY A 21 -36.08 22.51 4.96
CA GLY A 21 -36.53 23.87 5.21
C GLY A 21 -37.29 23.91 6.54
N CYS A 22 -36.65 24.42 7.61
CA CYS A 22 -37.36 24.92 8.77
C CYS A 22 -38.03 26.22 8.35
N LYS A 23 -39.36 26.27 8.54
CA LYS A 23 -40.12 27.49 8.51
C LYS A 23 -39.51 28.54 9.43
N ASP A 24 -39.34 29.73 8.92
CA ASP A 24 -39.07 30.94 9.66
C ASP A 24 -40.08 31.10 10.80
N ASP A 25 -39.59 30.97 12.01
CA ASP A 25 -40.09 31.71 13.17
C ASP A 25 -39.02 31.60 14.29
N ASP A 26 -38.47 32.72 14.67
CA ASP A 26 -37.44 33.04 15.62
C ASP A 26 -36.01 33.23 15.06
N LYS A 27 -35.78 34.47 14.66
CA LYS A 27 -34.46 35.08 14.63
C LYS A 27 -33.92 35.28 16.05
N GLY A 28 -33.65 34.20 16.75
CA GLY A 28 -32.75 34.13 17.88
C GLY A 28 -31.38 33.75 17.36
N SER A 29 -30.41 34.67 17.37
CA SER A 29 -29.03 34.40 17.04
C SER A 29 -28.55 33.15 17.82
N GLY A 30 -28.29 32.02 17.14
CA GLY A 30 -27.75 30.78 17.72
C GLY A 30 -26.31 30.90 18.29
N LEU A 31 -25.94 32.12 18.73
CA LEU A 31 -24.66 32.49 19.32
C LEU A 31 -24.69 32.60 20.86
N ASN A 32 -25.82 32.33 21.50
CA ASN A 32 -25.98 32.60 22.95
C ASN A 32 -26.15 31.34 23.81
N GLY A 33 -25.95 30.16 23.26
CA GLY A 33 -25.93 28.90 24.00
C GLY A 33 -24.52 28.32 24.15
N PRO A 34 -24.31 27.46 25.17
CA PRO A 34 -23.04 26.77 25.31
C PRO A 34 -22.76 25.88 24.11
N ALA A 35 -21.48 25.74 23.72
CA ALA A 35 -21.08 24.89 22.63
C ALA A 35 -21.45 23.42 22.84
N VAL A 36 -21.98 22.78 21.82
CA VAL A 36 -22.21 21.33 21.81
C VAL A 36 -21.29 20.69 20.76
N LEU A 37 -20.40 19.83 21.21
CA LEU A 37 -19.35 19.26 20.38
C LEU A 37 -19.59 17.76 20.11
N ALA A 38 -19.21 17.32 18.93
CA ALA A 38 -19.13 15.93 18.52
C ALA A 38 -17.75 15.65 17.92
N ILE A 39 -17.41 14.40 17.69
CA ILE A 39 -16.27 14.02 16.87
C ILE A 39 -16.74 13.92 15.41
N GLN A 40 -15.95 14.45 14.48
CA GLN A 40 -16.27 14.39 13.06
C GLN A 40 -16.40 12.92 12.62
N ASN A 41 -17.41 12.63 11.81
CA ASN A 41 -17.75 11.29 11.32
C ASN A 41 -18.13 10.27 12.43
N ALA A 42 -18.23 10.68 13.69
CA ALA A 42 -18.76 9.81 14.73
C ALA A 42 -20.24 9.52 14.44
N GLY A 43 -20.60 8.26 14.52
CA GLY A 43 -21.94 7.76 14.24
C GLY A 43 -22.16 6.40 14.92
N ASN A 44 -23.23 5.71 14.54
CA ASN A 44 -23.55 4.39 15.10
C ASN A 44 -22.66 3.27 14.53
N GLU A 45 -22.13 3.46 13.32
CA GLU A 45 -21.25 2.50 12.67
C GLU A 45 -19.78 2.86 12.92
N PRO A 46 -18.93 1.90 13.25
CA PRO A 46 -17.52 2.13 13.43
C PRO A 46 -16.84 2.42 12.08
N LEU A 47 -15.70 3.15 12.12
CA LEU A 47 -14.77 3.16 11.01
C LEU A 47 -14.04 1.82 10.97
N GLU A 48 -14.28 1.02 9.94
CA GLU A 48 -13.60 -0.26 9.77
C GLU A 48 -12.25 -0.07 9.06
N ILE A 49 -11.20 -0.62 9.66
CA ILE A 49 -9.84 -0.63 9.13
C ILE A 49 -9.34 -2.06 9.12
N SER A 50 -9.02 -2.58 7.94
CA SER A 50 -8.35 -3.87 7.80
C SER A 50 -6.90 -3.64 7.39
N LEU A 51 -5.95 -4.12 8.21
CA LEU A 51 -4.53 -4.03 7.91
C LEU A 51 -3.92 -5.41 7.74
N LEU A 52 -3.19 -5.55 6.65
CA LEU A 52 -2.28 -6.66 6.43
C LEU A 52 -0.96 -6.38 7.16
N GLU A 53 -0.34 -7.40 7.73
CA GLU A 53 0.93 -7.25 8.44
C GLU A 53 2.15 -7.12 7.53
N PRO A 54 3.20 -6.40 7.98
CA PRO A 54 3.20 -5.34 8.99
C PRO A 54 2.80 -4.00 8.34
N LYS A 55 1.82 -3.29 8.90
CA LYS A 55 1.38 -2.00 8.34
C LYS A 55 0.88 -1.04 9.43
N THR A 56 0.97 0.26 9.15
CA THR A 56 0.38 1.31 9.97
C THR A 56 -0.71 2.02 9.18
N GLN A 57 -1.73 2.50 9.88
CA GLN A 57 -2.79 3.34 9.32
C GLN A 57 -3.02 4.54 10.21
N THR A 58 -3.20 5.71 9.60
CA THR A 58 -3.48 6.96 10.32
C THR A 58 -4.91 7.40 10.06
N VAL A 59 -5.60 7.78 11.15
CA VAL A 59 -6.97 8.29 11.14
C VAL A 59 -6.98 9.72 11.67
N ASP A 60 -7.62 10.61 10.95
CA ASP A 60 -7.81 12.01 11.37
C ASP A 60 -8.97 12.10 12.37
N ILE A 61 -8.73 12.77 13.49
CA ILE A 61 -9.72 13.06 14.53
C ILE A 61 -9.89 14.58 14.67
N ARG A 62 -11.14 15.04 14.59
CA ARG A 62 -11.49 16.46 14.75
C ARG A 62 -12.74 16.60 15.61
N ALA A 63 -12.79 17.65 16.40
CA ALA A 63 -14.03 18.07 17.03
C ALA A 63 -14.85 18.93 16.06
N VAL A 64 -16.15 18.70 16.03
CA VAL A 64 -17.11 19.53 15.27
C VAL A 64 -18.15 20.12 16.20
N ALA A 65 -18.47 21.39 16.01
CA ALA A 65 -19.50 22.08 16.79
C ALA A 65 -20.87 21.90 16.11
N ARG A 66 -21.84 21.40 16.89
CA ARG A 66 -23.26 21.42 16.52
C ARG A 66 -23.90 22.78 16.86
N SER A 67 -23.32 23.48 17.84
CA SER A 67 -23.53 24.90 18.10
C SER A 67 -22.18 25.57 18.34
N VAL A 68 -21.91 26.66 17.63
CA VAL A 68 -20.60 27.34 17.67
C VAL A 68 -20.44 28.15 18.97
N SER A 69 -19.22 28.23 19.48
CA SER A 69 -18.84 29.09 20.63
C SER A 69 -18.36 30.43 20.16
N ALA A 70 -18.61 31.46 20.96
CA ALA A 70 -17.99 32.80 20.83
C ALA A 70 -16.54 32.84 21.36
N GLU A 71 -16.10 31.74 22.02
CA GLU A 71 -14.76 31.59 22.59
C GLU A 71 -13.96 30.55 21.83
N ASN A 72 -12.64 30.63 21.89
CA ASN A 72 -11.77 29.57 21.43
C ASN A 72 -11.90 28.38 22.41
N LEU A 73 -12.14 27.19 21.89
CA LEU A 73 -12.21 25.99 22.69
C LEU A 73 -10.96 25.15 22.51
N THR A 74 -10.46 24.63 23.62
CA THR A 74 -9.45 23.58 23.63
C THR A 74 -10.16 22.26 23.93
N VAL A 75 -10.06 21.30 23.03
CA VAL A 75 -10.72 19.99 23.11
C VAL A 75 -9.67 18.91 23.26
N THR A 76 -9.76 18.11 24.31
CA THR A 76 -8.85 16.97 24.55
C THR A 76 -9.57 15.68 24.25
N PHE A 77 -8.90 14.78 23.51
CA PHE A 77 -9.40 13.44 23.21
C PHE A 77 -8.75 12.38 24.12
N LYS A 78 -9.50 11.32 24.40
CA LYS A 78 -9.00 10.10 25.06
C LYS A 78 -9.56 8.84 24.42
N VAL A 79 -8.94 7.70 24.73
CA VAL A 79 -9.52 6.38 24.52
C VAL A 79 -10.27 5.98 25.79
N ASP A 80 -11.56 5.71 25.67
CA ASP A 80 -12.38 5.24 26.78
C ASP A 80 -12.59 3.73 26.72
N ARG A 81 -11.79 3.02 27.51
CA ARG A 81 -11.78 1.54 27.55
C ARG A 81 -13.10 0.93 28.00
N THR A 82 -13.87 1.64 28.81
CA THR A 82 -15.13 1.14 29.34
C THR A 82 -16.21 0.98 28.29
N LEU A 83 -16.05 1.66 27.15
CA LEU A 83 -17.02 1.62 26.06
C LEU A 83 -16.93 0.36 25.19
N VAL A 84 -15.84 -0.42 25.25
CA VAL A 84 -15.70 -1.66 24.46
C VAL A 84 -16.74 -2.69 24.92
N GLU A 85 -16.86 -2.93 26.22
CA GLU A 85 -17.84 -3.87 26.76
C GLU A 85 -19.29 -3.41 26.46
N ALA A 86 -19.56 -2.11 26.62
CA ALA A 86 -20.88 -1.55 26.32
C ALA A 86 -21.22 -1.71 24.84
N TYR A 87 -20.28 -1.46 23.95
CA TYR A 87 -20.43 -1.64 22.50
C TYR A 87 -20.71 -3.11 22.17
N ASN A 88 -19.86 -4.02 22.64
CA ASN A 88 -20.02 -5.46 22.43
C ASN A 88 -21.39 -5.97 22.85
N LYS A 89 -21.86 -5.55 24.04
CA LYS A 89 -23.17 -5.91 24.53
C LYS A 89 -24.31 -5.37 23.67
N ALA A 90 -24.19 -4.14 23.18
CA ALA A 90 -25.23 -3.50 22.36
C ALA A 90 -25.32 -4.11 20.96
N HIS A 91 -24.20 -4.56 20.40
CA HIS A 91 -24.11 -5.05 19.01
C HIS A 91 -23.97 -6.58 18.90
N GLY A 92 -23.85 -7.30 20.03
CA GLY A 92 -23.67 -8.76 20.03
C GLY A 92 -22.32 -9.21 19.48
N THR A 93 -21.29 -8.38 19.66
CA THR A 93 -19.90 -8.59 19.19
C THR A 93 -18.96 -8.99 20.33
N SER A 94 -17.70 -9.30 20.02
CA SER A 94 -16.66 -9.69 20.99
C SER A 94 -15.33 -9.01 20.70
N TYR A 95 -15.36 -7.72 20.35
CA TYR A 95 -14.13 -6.97 20.06
C TYR A 95 -13.26 -6.82 21.30
N GLU A 96 -11.94 -6.94 21.11
CA GLU A 96 -10.96 -6.62 22.11
C GLU A 96 -10.60 -5.12 22.05
N LEU A 97 -10.11 -4.57 23.15
CA LEU A 97 -9.56 -3.21 23.13
C LEU A 97 -8.23 -3.20 22.36
N VAL A 98 -8.04 -2.26 21.45
CA VAL A 98 -6.71 -2.03 20.82
C VAL A 98 -5.65 -1.85 21.92
N PRO A 99 -4.55 -2.66 21.92
CA PRO A 99 -3.47 -2.53 22.90
C PRO A 99 -2.88 -1.10 22.92
N ALA A 100 -2.47 -0.65 24.09
CA ALA A 100 -2.02 0.74 24.27
C ALA A 100 -0.75 1.05 23.44
N GLU A 101 0.09 0.05 23.19
CA GLU A 101 1.29 0.10 22.35
C GLU A 101 1.00 0.07 20.86
N ALA A 102 -0.22 -0.32 20.46
CA ALA A 102 -0.62 -0.45 19.06
C ALA A 102 -1.24 0.83 18.49
N TYR A 103 -1.39 1.89 19.27
CA TYR A 103 -1.87 3.17 18.76
C TYR A 103 -1.13 4.36 19.39
N GLU A 104 -1.00 5.43 18.63
CA GLU A 104 -0.39 6.67 19.06
C GLU A 104 -1.20 7.89 18.57
N PHE A 105 -1.41 8.86 19.46
CA PHE A 105 -1.94 10.17 19.09
C PHE A 105 -0.80 11.11 18.73
N SER A 106 -0.85 11.74 17.55
CA SER A 106 0.08 12.83 17.18
C SER A 106 0.01 13.99 18.19
N LYS A 107 -1.19 14.24 18.69
CA LYS A 107 -1.53 15.12 19.81
C LYS A 107 -2.93 14.76 20.31
N LYS A 108 -3.16 14.92 21.60
CA LYS A 108 -4.49 14.69 22.21
C LYS A 108 -5.34 15.96 22.25
N GLU A 109 -4.73 17.12 22.11
CA GLU A 109 -5.37 18.40 22.25
C GLU A 109 -5.48 19.11 20.90
N VAL A 110 -6.67 19.62 20.60
CA VAL A 110 -6.97 20.39 19.39
C VAL A 110 -7.66 21.69 19.74
N ILE A 111 -7.50 22.70 18.86
CA ILE A 111 -8.15 23.99 19.01
C ILE A 111 -9.32 24.07 18.05
N LEU A 112 -10.49 24.42 18.59
CA LEU A 112 -11.66 24.84 17.84
C LEU A 112 -11.75 26.37 17.97
N PRO A 113 -11.41 27.12 16.91
CA PRO A 113 -11.46 28.59 16.98
C PRO A 113 -12.89 29.10 17.16
N ARG A 114 -13.03 30.22 17.81
CA ARG A 114 -14.33 30.92 17.98
C ARG A 114 -15.04 31.08 16.62
N TYR A 115 -16.34 30.90 16.62
CA TYR A 115 -17.20 31.00 15.43
C TYR A 115 -16.89 29.99 14.33
N ASN A 116 -16.02 29.02 14.57
CA ASN A 116 -15.78 27.91 13.66
C ASN A 116 -16.54 26.67 14.12
N ASP A 117 -16.85 25.81 13.18
CA ASP A 117 -17.55 24.54 13.39
C ASP A 117 -16.62 23.32 13.42
N VAL A 118 -15.33 23.48 13.03
CA VAL A 118 -14.36 22.39 12.97
C VAL A 118 -13.04 22.79 13.62
N SER A 119 -12.47 21.90 14.43
CA SER A 119 -11.17 22.08 15.09
C SER A 119 -9.99 21.82 14.15
N SER A 120 -8.79 22.13 14.64
CA SER A 120 -7.57 21.56 14.08
C SER A 120 -7.59 20.01 14.19
N THR A 121 -6.75 19.35 13.38
CA THR A 121 -6.70 17.88 13.32
C THR A 121 -5.75 17.31 14.36
N ALA A 122 -6.19 16.26 15.08
CA ALA A 122 -5.33 15.26 15.70
C ALA A 122 -5.30 14.02 14.81
N GLN A 123 -4.27 13.20 14.94
CA GLN A 123 -4.17 11.93 14.22
C GLN A 123 -3.96 10.79 15.20
N VAL A 124 -4.60 9.67 14.93
CA VAL A 124 -4.35 8.40 15.61
C VAL A 124 -3.70 7.47 14.60
N THR A 125 -2.48 7.05 14.88
CA THR A 125 -1.78 6.05 14.09
C THR A 125 -1.93 4.69 14.76
N LEU A 126 -2.39 3.69 14.02
CA LEU A 126 -2.57 2.30 14.43
C LEU A 126 -1.47 1.45 13.81
N SER A 127 -0.89 0.52 14.55
CA SER A 127 0.14 -0.42 14.09
C SER A 127 -0.29 -1.86 14.30
N SER A 128 -0.33 -2.66 13.23
CA SER A 128 -0.66 -4.08 13.29
C SER A 128 0.41 -4.92 13.97
N GLU A 129 1.68 -4.50 13.98
CA GLU A 129 2.79 -5.26 14.59
C GLU A 129 2.60 -5.49 16.09
N MET A 130 1.94 -4.54 16.77
CA MET A 130 1.76 -4.56 18.22
C MET A 130 0.44 -5.21 18.66
N MET A 131 -0.28 -5.84 17.72
CA MET A 131 -1.54 -6.52 17.99
C MET A 131 -1.38 -8.04 17.86
N PRO A 132 -1.88 -8.85 18.80
CA PRO A 132 -2.00 -10.29 18.62
C PRO A 132 -2.80 -10.67 17.36
N ASP A 133 -2.55 -11.87 16.84
CA ASP A 133 -3.17 -12.38 15.63
C ASP A 133 -4.58 -12.91 15.87
N GLY A 134 -5.44 -12.73 14.86
CA GLY A 134 -6.75 -13.39 14.82
C GLY A 134 -7.84 -12.71 15.63
N GLU A 135 -7.56 -11.56 16.25
CA GLU A 135 -8.52 -10.80 17.02
C GLU A 135 -9.06 -9.59 16.24
N GLN A 136 -10.28 -9.20 16.57
CA GLN A 136 -10.89 -7.95 16.12
C GLN A 136 -10.83 -6.94 17.25
N TYR A 137 -10.31 -5.75 16.96
CA TYR A 137 -10.07 -4.72 17.96
C TYR A 137 -10.99 -3.53 17.77
N LEU A 138 -11.40 -2.91 18.87
CA LEU A 138 -12.17 -1.68 18.89
C LEU A 138 -11.41 -0.59 19.66
N LEU A 139 -11.30 0.60 19.08
CA LEU A 139 -10.72 1.78 19.70
C LEU A 139 -11.79 2.87 19.84
N PRO A 140 -12.42 3.02 21.03
CA PRO A 140 -13.36 4.09 21.28
C PRO A 140 -12.64 5.39 21.61
N VAL A 141 -12.73 6.37 20.73
CA VAL A 141 -12.19 7.74 20.95
C VAL A 141 -13.31 8.65 21.41
N THR A 142 -13.10 9.34 22.53
CA THR A 142 -14.08 10.29 23.11
C THR A 142 -13.46 11.66 23.33
N ILE A 143 -14.31 12.67 23.52
CA ILE A 143 -13.91 13.96 24.08
C ILE A 143 -13.77 13.78 25.59
N ASP A 144 -12.57 14.07 26.12
CA ASP A 144 -12.28 14.00 27.56
C ASP A 144 -12.58 15.30 28.26
N GLU A 145 -12.14 16.43 27.67
CA GLU A 145 -12.26 17.75 28.29
C GLU A 145 -12.49 18.82 27.22
N ILE A 146 -13.30 19.82 27.57
CA ILE A 146 -13.52 21.03 26.77
C ILE A 146 -13.22 22.23 27.67
N LYS A 147 -12.25 23.08 27.26
CA LYS A 147 -11.89 24.33 27.94
C LYS A 147 -12.24 25.51 27.07
N GLY A 148 -12.51 26.67 27.70
CA GLY A 148 -12.79 27.95 27.03
C GLY A 148 -14.25 28.40 27.14
N ASP A 149 -15.20 27.48 27.31
CA ASP A 149 -16.61 27.79 27.54
C ASP A 149 -17.12 26.88 28.67
N ALA A 150 -17.50 27.49 29.79
CA ALA A 150 -17.92 26.78 31.02
C ALA A 150 -19.20 25.95 30.83
N GLY A 151 -20.01 26.24 29.81
CA GLY A 151 -21.23 25.52 29.48
C GLY A 151 -21.06 24.50 28.34
N ALA A 152 -19.89 24.46 27.73
CA ALA A 152 -19.64 23.56 26.62
C ALA A 152 -19.75 22.08 27.06
N ARG A 153 -20.36 21.28 26.21
CA ARG A 153 -20.58 19.85 26.49
C ARG A 153 -20.41 19.00 25.23
N THR A 154 -20.15 17.72 25.43
CA THR A 154 -20.20 16.73 24.37
C THR A 154 -21.65 16.42 23.99
N SER A 155 -21.91 16.22 22.72
CA SER A 155 -23.20 15.77 22.19
C SER A 155 -23.46 14.32 22.60
N ASP A 156 -24.69 13.99 22.94
CA ASP A 156 -25.13 12.61 23.19
C ASP A 156 -24.99 11.76 21.92
N GLU A 157 -25.20 12.37 20.76
CA GLU A 157 -24.99 11.75 19.45
C GLU A 157 -23.65 12.22 18.86
N GLY A 158 -22.75 11.29 18.59
CA GLY A 158 -21.44 11.59 18.00
C GLY A 158 -20.37 12.01 19.02
N GLY A 159 -20.59 11.78 20.31
CA GLY A 159 -19.58 11.96 21.36
C GLY A 159 -18.50 10.89 21.39
N VAL A 160 -18.73 9.77 20.72
CA VAL A 160 -17.78 8.64 20.62
C VAL A 160 -17.54 8.33 19.16
N TYR A 161 -16.27 8.19 18.80
CA TYR A 161 -15.85 7.69 17.50
C TYR A 161 -15.25 6.31 17.66
N TYR A 162 -15.93 5.32 17.14
CA TYR A 162 -15.50 3.93 17.19
C TYR A 162 -14.65 3.61 15.96
N ILE A 163 -13.44 3.10 16.17
CA ILE A 163 -12.55 2.61 15.13
C ILE A 163 -12.42 1.11 15.34
N LEU A 164 -12.97 0.32 14.41
CA LEU A 164 -12.83 -1.13 14.37
C LEU A 164 -11.58 -1.47 13.58
N PHE A 165 -10.71 -2.26 14.19
CA PHE A 165 -9.47 -2.67 13.58
C PHE A 165 -9.44 -4.20 13.43
N ASN A 166 -9.33 -4.66 12.18
CA ASN A 166 -9.17 -6.06 11.83
C ASN A 166 -7.72 -6.30 11.40
N LYS A 167 -7.00 -7.09 12.17
CA LYS A 167 -5.68 -7.56 11.77
C LYS A 167 -5.83 -8.83 10.94
N ARG A 168 -5.36 -8.79 9.72
CA ARG A 168 -5.29 -9.97 8.85
C ARG A 168 -3.88 -10.53 8.85
N VAL A 169 -3.75 -11.77 9.26
CA VAL A 169 -2.49 -12.53 9.16
C VAL A 169 -2.52 -13.26 7.82
N LEU A 170 -1.59 -12.88 6.96
CA LEU A 170 -1.39 -13.61 5.73
C LEU A 170 -0.40 -14.75 5.95
N PRO A 171 -0.57 -15.89 5.27
CA PRO A 171 0.45 -16.93 5.25
C PRO A 171 1.76 -16.32 4.75
N PRO A 172 2.93 -16.83 5.19
CA PRO A 172 4.22 -16.36 4.70
C PRO A 172 4.27 -16.37 3.18
N ALA A 173 4.86 -15.34 2.58
CA ALA A 173 5.11 -15.35 1.15
C ALA A 173 6.21 -16.39 0.84
N GLU A 174 6.01 -17.17 -0.22
CA GLU A 174 6.97 -18.14 -0.74
C GLU A 174 7.44 -17.72 -2.14
N LEU A 175 8.60 -18.21 -2.54
CA LEU A 175 9.00 -18.10 -3.93
C LEU A 175 8.16 -19.06 -4.75
N LEU A 176 7.43 -18.50 -5.71
CA LEU A 176 6.51 -19.26 -6.53
C LEU A 176 7.25 -20.18 -7.50
N ASP A 177 6.70 -21.39 -7.71
CA ASP A 177 7.16 -22.30 -8.77
C ASP A 177 6.92 -21.65 -10.14
N ARG A 178 7.98 -21.58 -10.94
CA ARG A 178 8.01 -20.95 -12.26
C ARG A 178 7.72 -21.92 -13.41
N THR A 179 7.33 -23.15 -13.10
CA THR A 179 6.99 -24.15 -14.14
C THR A 179 5.88 -23.63 -15.04
N GLY A 180 6.17 -23.57 -16.33
CA GLY A 180 5.22 -23.07 -17.33
C GLY A 180 5.23 -21.54 -17.53
N TRP A 181 6.00 -20.80 -16.76
CA TRP A 181 6.16 -19.35 -16.99
C TRP A 181 6.86 -19.06 -18.32
N LYS A 182 6.57 -17.88 -18.85
CA LYS A 182 7.13 -17.43 -20.13
C LYS A 182 7.51 -15.96 -20.07
N VAL A 183 8.57 -15.61 -20.78
CA VAL A 183 8.82 -14.21 -21.17
C VAL A 183 8.04 -13.98 -22.45
N VAL A 184 7.03 -13.11 -22.41
CA VAL A 184 6.19 -12.77 -23.58
C VAL A 184 6.69 -11.53 -24.30
N HIS A 185 7.44 -10.66 -23.59
CA HIS A 185 8.16 -9.53 -24.18
C HIS A 185 9.53 -9.35 -23.53
N CYS A 186 10.53 -9.00 -24.35
CA CYS A 186 11.83 -8.48 -23.91
C CYS A 186 12.32 -7.45 -24.92
N THR A 187 12.55 -6.23 -24.47
CA THR A 187 12.98 -5.12 -25.34
C THR A 187 14.33 -5.38 -26.04
N SER A 188 15.24 -6.07 -25.36
CA SER A 188 16.59 -6.31 -25.87
C SER A 188 17.22 -7.53 -25.21
N GLU A 189 17.80 -8.39 -26.04
CA GLU A 189 18.59 -9.53 -25.57
C GLU A 189 19.85 -9.71 -26.45
N TYR A 190 20.92 -10.15 -25.84
CA TYR A 190 22.15 -10.48 -26.54
C TYR A 190 22.22 -11.95 -26.88
N THR A 191 22.00 -12.26 -28.13
CA THR A 191 21.98 -13.62 -28.67
C THR A 191 23.14 -13.83 -29.67
N PRO A 192 24.38 -14.07 -29.21
CA PRO A 192 25.52 -14.26 -30.09
C PRO A 192 25.44 -15.64 -30.72
N GLY A 193 24.75 -15.79 -31.84
CA GLY A 193 24.78 -16.96 -32.77
C GLY A 193 24.92 -18.36 -32.16
N GLU A 194 24.69 -19.37 -32.98
CA GLU A 194 24.86 -20.79 -32.61
C GLU A 194 26.29 -21.08 -32.15
N GLY A 195 26.46 -21.54 -30.92
CA GLY A 195 27.76 -21.93 -30.34
C GLY A 195 28.09 -21.32 -28.98
N ASN A 196 27.33 -20.34 -28.50
CA ASN A 196 27.46 -19.85 -27.11
C ASN A 196 26.10 -19.97 -26.37
N PRO A 197 25.69 -21.18 -26.00
CA PRO A 197 24.34 -21.47 -25.50
C PRO A 197 24.05 -20.96 -24.08
N LYS A 198 25.00 -20.30 -23.45
CA LYS A 198 24.92 -20.03 -21.98
C LYS A 198 24.59 -18.58 -21.62
N THR A 199 24.31 -17.69 -22.58
CA THR A 199 24.27 -16.30 -22.22
C THR A 199 23.37 -15.45 -23.08
N GLY A 200 22.56 -14.63 -22.44
CA GLY A 200 21.93 -13.45 -23.03
C GLY A 200 20.46 -13.57 -23.35
N TRP A 201 19.89 -14.76 -23.28
CA TRP A 201 18.50 -14.98 -23.62
C TRP A 201 17.54 -14.54 -22.51
N ALA A 202 16.46 -13.88 -22.88
CA ALA A 202 15.45 -13.45 -21.93
C ALA A 202 14.82 -14.63 -21.15
N LYS A 203 14.63 -15.76 -21.78
CA LYS A 203 14.08 -16.99 -21.16
C LYS A 203 14.96 -17.57 -20.05
N ASP A 204 16.27 -17.29 -20.09
CA ASP A 204 17.22 -17.88 -19.12
C ASP A 204 17.01 -17.36 -17.71
N VAL A 205 16.28 -16.24 -17.54
CA VAL A 205 15.96 -15.70 -16.21
C VAL A 205 14.86 -16.47 -15.48
N LEU A 206 14.28 -17.50 -16.12
CA LEU A 206 13.23 -18.34 -15.56
C LEU A 206 13.67 -19.80 -15.41
N ASP A 207 14.90 -20.17 -15.78
CA ASP A 207 15.33 -21.57 -15.89
C ASP A 207 15.83 -22.18 -14.57
N GLY A 208 15.95 -21.40 -13.51
CA GLY A 208 16.40 -21.84 -12.20
C GLY A 208 17.91 -22.10 -12.13
N ASN A 209 18.68 -21.68 -13.13
CA ASN A 209 20.11 -21.87 -13.18
C ASN A 209 20.87 -20.55 -13.12
N PRO A 210 21.41 -20.15 -11.97
CA PRO A 210 22.10 -18.86 -11.83
C PRO A 210 23.41 -18.74 -12.65
N ALA A 211 23.82 -19.81 -13.34
CA ALA A 211 24.93 -19.75 -14.29
C ALA A 211 24.51 -19.27 -15.70
N SER A 212 23.25 -19.40 -16.04
CA SER A 212 22.63 -18.75 -17.19
C SER A 212 22.16 -17.36 -16.81
N TYR A 213 21.97 -16.46 -17.76
CA TYR A 213 21.57 -15.09 -17.46
C TYR A 213 21.13 -14.35 -18.73
N TRP A 214 20.27 -13.39 -18.54
CA TRP A 214 19.97 -12.39 -19.56
C TRP A 214 20.99 -11.24 -19.53
N THR A 215 21.28 -10.71 -20.72
CA THR A 215 21.94 -9.41 -20.89
C THR A 215 21.38 -8.68 -22.10
N TYR A 216 21.27 -7.36 -22.00
CA TYR A 216 20.85 -6.54 -23.14
C TYR A 216 21.84 -6.64 -24.29
N ASN A 217 21.40 -6.37 -25.51
CA ASN A 217 22.31 -6.29 -26.64
C ASN A 217 23.18 -5.03 -26.58
N PHE A 218 24.44 -5.22 -26.31
CA PHE A 218 25.46 -4.16 -26.23
C PHE A 218 26.38 -4.11 -27.45
N LYS A 219 26.20 -4.98 -28.45
CA LYS A 219 27.04 -5.08 -29.64
C LYS A 219 26.25 -4.85 -30.90
N ALA A 220 26.59 -3.78 -31.63
CA ALA A 220 25.97 -3.46 -32.90
C ALA A 220 26.16 -4.54 -34.00
N SER A 221 27.15 -5.42 -33.86
CA SER A 221 27.37 -6.54 -34.78
C SER A 221 26.36 -7.71 -34.59
N VAL A 222 25.61 -7.72 -33.51
CA VAL A 222 24.58 -8.75 -33.19
C VAL A 222 23.19 -8.20 -33.53
N GLY A 223 22.96 -6.92 -33.36
CA GLY A 223 21.66 -6.27 -33.57
C GLY A 223 21.67 -4.83 -33.03
N PRO A 224 20.54 -4.15 -33.06
CA PRO A 224 20.43 -2.81 -32.49
C PRO A 224 20.88 -2.78 -31.03
N VAL A 225 21.74 -1.83 -30.68
CA VAL A 225 22.08 -1.58 -29.26
C VAL A 225 20.94 -0.77 -28.65
N VAL A 226 20.33 -1.32 -27.59
CA VAL A 226 19.23 -0.67 -26.90
C VAL A 226 19.66 -0.34 -25.48
N TYR A 227 19.29 0.85 -25.04
CA TYR A 227 19.60 1.37 -23.72
C TYR A 227 18.34 1.39 -22.84
N VAL A 228 18.52 1.63 -21.54
CA VAL A 228 17.38 1.78 -20.62
C VAL A 228 16.43 2.92 -21.05
N PRO A 229 15.12 2.85 -20.79
CA PRO A 229 14.46 1.77 -20.07
C PRO A 229 14.33 0.49 -20.91
N LEU A 230 14.50 -0.67 -20.25
CA LEU A 230 14.32 -1.99 -20.85
C LEU A 230 13.17 -2.72 -20.17
N TYR A 231 12.32 -3.35 -20.96
CA TYR A 231 11.09 -3.97 -20.49
C TYR A 231 11.15 -5.48 -20.63
N PHE A 232 10.62 -6.16 -19.63
CA PHE A 232 10.21 -7.55 -19.69
C PHE A 232 8.74 -7.65 -19.37
N VAL A 233 8.04 -8.57 -20.01
CA VAL A 233 6.71 -9.00 -19.60
C VAL A 233 6.76 -10.50 -19.36
N PHE A 234 6.37 -10.90 -18.15
CA PHE A 234 6.30 -12.29 -17.73
C PHE A 234 4.84 -12.72 -17.68
N ASP A 235 4.54 -13.89 -18.27
CA ASP A 235 3.27 -14.62 -18.09
C ASP A 235 3.53 -15.76 -17.10
N MET A 236 2.90 -15.68 -15.94
CA MET A 236 2.98 -16.71 -14.89
C MET A 236 2.09 -17.93 -15.17
N GLY A 237 1.38 -17.94 -16.32
CA GLY A 237 0.52 -19.03 -16.76
C GLY A 237 -0.84 -19.08 -16.05
N ARG A 238 -0.95 -18.51 -14.88
CA ARG A 238 -2.17 -18.40 -14.07
C ARG A 238 -2.14 -17.16 -13.20
N GLU A 239 -3.28 -16.78 -12.69
CA GLU A 239 -3.37 -15.74 -11.67
C GLU A 239 -2.87 -16.28 -10.33
N VAL A 240 -2.04 -15.48 -9.65
CA VAL A 240 -1.46 -15.77 -8.35
C VAL A 240 -1.49 -14.53 -7.47
N THR A 241 -1.31 -14.70 -6.18
CA THR A 241 -1.08 -13.58 -5.27
C THR A 241 0.37 -13.15 -5.33
N VAL A 242 0.65 -11.93 -5.80
CA VAL A 242 1.98 -11.33 -5.92
C VAL A 242 2.21 -10.40 -4.73
N ARG A 243 3.27 -10.64 -3.97
CA ARG A 243 3.68 -9.85 -2.80
C ARG A 243 5.01 -9.14 -3.00
N GLY A 244 5.79 -9.56 -3.98
CA GLY A 244 7.07 -8.97 -4.29
C GLY A 244 7.82 -9.75 -5.35
N VAL A 245 9.03 -9.31 -5.66
CA VAL A 245 9.93 -10.01 -6.59
C VAL A 245 11.31 -10.19 -5.98
N ARG A 246 12.02 -11.24 -6.43
CA ARG A 246 13.45 -11.42 -6.17
C ARG A 246 14.19 -11.46 -7.49
N ILE A 247 15.27 -10.69 -7.58
CA ILE A 247 16.14 -10.67 -8.74
C ILE A 247 17.51 -11.17 -8.30
N THR A 248 18.00 -12.22 -8.96
CA THR A 248 19.35 -12.72 -8.74
C THR A 248 20.29 -12.11 -9.76
N ALA A 249 21.28 -11.39 -9.26
CA ALA A 249 22.29 -10.76 -10.11
C ALA A 249 23.18 -11.81 -10.77
N ARG A 250 23.65 -11.50 -11.98
CA ARG A 250 24.70 -12.29 -12.63
C ARG A 250 26.03 -12.09 -11.92
N THR A 251 26.76 -13.20 -11.69
CA THR A 251 28.14 -13.19 -11.22
C THR A 251 29.11 -13.50 -12.38
N LYS A 252 30.30 -12.90 -12.33
CA LYS A 252 31.42 -13.24 -13.17
C LYS A 252 32.22 -14.41 -12.59
N ALA A 253 33.17 -14.95 -13.34
CA ALA A 253 34.04 -16.03 -12.89
C ALA A 253 34.89 -15.65 -11.65
N ASP A 254 35.16 -14.36 -11.45
CA ASP A 254 35.86 -13.82 -10.28
C ASP A 254 34.93 -13.54 -9.07
N GLY A 255 33.64 -13.89 -9.18
CA GLY A 255 32.65 -13.66 -8.15
C GLY A 255 32.07 -12.24 -8.12
N ALA A 256 32.59 -11.31 -8.91
CA ALA A 256 32.05 -9.95 -8.97
C ALA A 256 30.69 -9.91 -9.67
N LEU A 257 29.80 -9.02 -9.19
CA LEU A 257 28.52 -8.79 -9.83
C LEU A 257 28.73 -8.08 -11.20
N ASN A 258 27.87 -8.43 -12.16
CA ASN A 258 27.95 -7.87 -13.49
C ASN A 258 26.69 -7.07 -13.82
N ASN A 259 26.77 -5.76 -13.70
CA ASN A 259 25.71 -4.81 -14.05
C ASN A 259 24.31 -5.18 -13.52
N PRO A 260 24.17 -5.47 -12.20
CA PRO A 260 22.88 -5.85 -11.65
C PRO A 260 21.89 -4.67 -11.75
N PRO A 261 20.57 -4.95 -11.80
CA PRO A 261 19.54 -3.93 -11.72
C PRO A 261 19.69 -3.04 -10.48
N GLY A 262 19.44 -1.74 -10.62
CA GLY A 262 19.60 -0.74 -9.56
C GLY A 262 18.43 0.22 -9.43
N ASP A 263 17.59 0.32 -10.45
CA ASP A 263 16.36 1.11 -10.46
C ASP A 263 15.37 0.39 -11.37
N ILE A 264 14.24 -0.04 -10.81
CA ILE A 264 13.25 -0.84 -11.51
C ILE A 264 11.84 -0.35 -11.22
N THR A 265 10.91 -0.65 -12.12
CA THR A 265 9.47 -0.62 -11.85
C THR A 265 8.91 -2.03 -12.00
N ILE A 266 8.04 -2.42 -11.08
CA ILE A 266 7.22 -3.63 -11.13
C ILE A 266 5.78 -3.21 -11.33
N GLU A 267 5.15 -3.73 -12.37
CA GLU A 267 3.74 -3.52 -12.68
C GLU A 267 3.05 -4.86 -12.81
N THR A 268 1.78 -4.93 -12.42
CA THR A 268 1.01 -6.17 -12.42
C THR A 268 -0.30 -6.02 -13.18
N ALA A 269 -0.73 -7.10 -13.82
CA ALA A 269 -2.00 -7.17 -14.54
C ALA A 269 -2.60 -8.58 -14.47
N GLY A 270 -3.94 -8.67 -14.44
CA GLY A 270 -4.66 -9.94 -14.59
C GLY A 270 -4.74 -10.38 -16.05
N THR A 271 -4.83 -9.41 -16.96
CA THR A 271 -4.89 -9.63 -18.43
C THR A 271 -4.10 -8.53 -19.12
N ILE A 272 -3.56 -8.84 -20.30
CA ILE A 272 -2.81 -7.88 -21.13
C ILE A 272 -3.27 -7.93 -22.59
N THR A 273 -3.09 -6.83 -23.31
CA THR A 273 -3.27 -6.75 -24.76
C THR A 273 -1.94 -7.07 -25.45
N GLY A 274 -1.98 -7.94 -26.46
CA GLY A 274 -0.79 -8.32 -27.23
C GLY A 274 0.32 -8.90 -26.35
N ASP A 275 1.51 -8.31 -26.42
CA ASP A 275 2.67 -8.69 -25.60
C ASP A 275 2.81 -7.87 -24.29
N GLY A 276 1.80 -7.05 -23.96
CA GLY A 276 1.76 -6.21 -22.76
C GLY A 276 2.45 -4.84 -22.92
N MET A 277 2.89 -4.50 -24.14
CA MET A 277 3.48 -3.19 -24.44
C MET A 277 2.53 -2.27 -25.23
N GLU A 278 1.39 -2.79 -25.67
CA GLU A 278 0.45 -2.07 -26.54
C GLU A 278 -0.50 -1.14 -25.78
N ASN A 279 -0.81 -1.46 -24.51
CA ASN A 279 -1.81 -0.73 -23.73
C ASN A 279 -1.38 -0.59 -22.26
N ASP A 280 -0.94 0.60 -21.86
CA ASP A 280 -0.55 0.86 -20.48
C ASP A 280 -1.72 0.78 -19.48
N ALA A 281 -2.97 0.90 -19.93
CA ALA A 281 -4.14 0.78 -19.08
C ALA A 281 -4.42 -0.67 -18.60
N ASP A 282 -3.76 -1.66 -19.18
CA ASP A 282 -3.84 -3.06 -18.72
C ASP A 282 -3.14 -3.25 -17.37
N TRP A 283 -2.16 -2.40 -17.06
CA TRP A 283 -1.36 -2.47 -15.83
C TRP A 283 -2.07 -1.73 -14.70
N THR A 284 -2.68 -2.48 -13.80
CA THR A 284 -3.57 -1.96 -12.75
C THR A 284 -2.83 -1.51 -11.49
N TYR A 285 -1.59 -1.92 -11.34
CA TYR A 285 -0.71 -1.54 -10.24
C TYR A 285 0.71 -1.34 -10.76
N GLY A 286 1.45 -0.37 -10.19
CA GLY A 286 2.83 -0.12 -10.53
C GLY A 286 3.59 0.51 -9.36
N GLU A 287 4.79 -0.02 -9.06
CA GLU A 287 5.67 0.51 -8.01
C GLU A 287 7.12 0.54 -8.46
N ARG A 288 7.82 1.62 -8.12
CA ARG A 288 9.21 1.84 -8.47
C ARG A 288 10.14 1.67 -7.27
N PHE A 289 11.21 0.90 -7.47
CA PHE A 289 12.24 0.61 -6.47
C PHE A 289 13.58 1.14 -6.95
N THR A 290 14.18 2.05 -6.17
CA THR A 290 15.44 2.72 -6.55
C THR A 290 16.55 2.42 -5.55
N GLY A 291 17.78 2.27 -6.03
CA GLY A 291 18.96 2.04 -5.19
C GLY A 291 19.38 3.25 -4.34
N THR A 292 18.68 4.36 -4.44
CA THR A 292 18.96 5.61 -3.71
C THR A 292 17.89 5.98 -2.70
N SER A 293 16.87 5.14 -2.50
CA SER A 293 15.81 5.42 -1.53
C SER A 293 16.35 5.42 -0.10
N PRO A 294 16.06 6.43 0.72
CA PRO A 294 16.43 6.44 2.14
C PRO A 294 15.68 5.39 2.97
N ASP A 295 14.57 4.85 2.48
CA ASP A 295 13.67 3.98 3.23
C ASP A 295 14.03 2.49 3.15
N GLY A 296 15.12 2.12 2.48
CA GLY A 296 15.68 0.78 2.51
C GLY A 296 15.01 -0.27 1.61
N ALA A 297 13.86 -0.01 1.00
CA ALA A 297 13.17 -0.91 0.08
C ALA A 297 13.67 -0.69 -1.35
N PHE A 298 14.85 -1.22 -1.73
CA PHE A 298 15.47 -0.85 -2.98
C PHE A 298 16.42 -1.90 -3.52
N MET A 299 16.74 -1.76 -4.80
CA MET A 299 17.72 -2.57 -5.50
C MET A 299 19.13 -2.21 -5.06
N SER A 300 19.74 -3.05 -4.26
CA SER A 300 21.13 -2.91 -3.82
C SER A 300 22.11 -3.59 -4.79
N HIS A 301 23.38 -3.27 -4.65
CA HIS A 301 24.47 -4.00 -5.34
C HIS A 301 24.75 -5.33 -4.62
N SER A 302 23.75 -6.24 -4.62
CA SER A 302 23.80 -7.54 -3.95
C SER A 302 23.47 -8.67 -4.93
N LEU A 303 23.85 -9.91 -4.56
CA LEU A 303 23.58 -11.09 -5.37
C LEU A 303 22.07 -11.33 -5.50
N HIS A 304 21.35 -11.26 -4.40
CA HIS A 304 19.88 -11.38 -4.38
C HIS A 304 19.28 -10.07 -3.88
N ASN A 305 18.35 -9.55 -4.66
CA ASN A 305 17.59 -8.37 -4.32
C ASN A 305 16.11 -8.74 -4.27
N SER A 306 15.53 -8.69 -3.07
CA SER A 306 14.09 -8.85 -2.85
C SER A 306 13.48 -7.50 -2.59
N VAL A 307 12.37 -7.19 -3.26
CA VAL A 307 11.53 -6.05 -3.02
C VAL A 307 10.09 -6.53 -2.83
N TYR A 308 9.39 -5.94 -1.88
CA TYR A 308 8.00 -6.25 -1.60
C TYR A 308 7.13 -5.10 -2.05
N LEU A 309 5.99 -5.43 -2.67
CA LEU A 309 5.03 -4.43 -3.11
C LEU A 309 4.32 -3.80 -1.90
N GLY A 310 4.05 -2.51 -1.99
CA GLY A 310 3.29 -1.79 -0.97
C GLY A 310 1.86 -2.31 -0.82
N GLU A 311 1.32 -2.94 -1.87
CA GLU A 311 0.02 -3.58 -1.88
C GLU A 311 0.11 -4.98 -2.50
N ILE A 312 -0.61 -5.94 -1.90
CA ILE A 312 -0.71 -7.30 -2.42
C ILE A 312 -1.57 -7.28 -3.68
N GLN A 313 -1.08 -7.91 -4.74
CA GLN A 313 -1.74 -7.93 -6.03
C GLN A 313 -2.18 -9.34 -6.42
N ARG A 314 -3.35 -9.45 -7.07
CA ARG A 314 -3.73 -10.65 -7.82
C ARG A 314 -3.41 -10.41 -9.28
N ALA A 315 -2.49 -11.20 -9.83
CA ALA A 315 -2.02 -11.00 -11.18
C ALA A 315 -1.58 -12.30 -11.85
N ARG A 316 -1.70 -12.31 -13.17
CA ARG A 316 -1.09 -13.31 -14.05
C ARG A 316 0.16 -12.79 -14.75
N TYR A 317 0.22 -11.48 -14.97
CA TYR A 317 1.30 -10.87 -15.71
C TYR A 317 2.07 -9.89 -14.85
N ILE A 318 3.39 -9.85 -15.06
CA ILE A 318 4.28 -8.86 -14.44
C ILE A 318 5.06 -8.18 -15.55
N ARG A 319 5.04 -6.83 -15.57
CA ARG A 319 5.95 -6.00 -16.35
C ARG A 319 7.08 -5.51 -15.44
N PHE A 320 8.29 -5.91 -15.78
CA PHE A 320 9.52 -5.46 -15.14
C PHE A 320 10.18 -4.42 -16.05
N THR A 321 10.38 -3.21 -15.54
CA THR A 321 11.10 -2.15 -16.26
C THR A 321 12.42 -1.86 -15.57
N LEU A 322 13.52 -2.00 -16.29
CA LEU A 322 14.85 -1.62 -15.84
C LEU A 322 15.16 -0.19 -16.27
N HIS A 323 15.31 0.73 -15.32
CA HIS A 323 15.65 2.13 -15.57
C HIS A 323 17.14 2.44 -15.39
N MET A 324 17.83 1.67 -14.54
CA MET A 324 19.24 1.84 -14.23
C MET A 324 19.83 0.52 -13.75
N SER A 325 21.09 0.31 -14.05
CA SER A 325 21.89 -0.78 -13.48
C SER A 325 23.14 -0.22 -12.75
N TRP A 326 23.69 -1.02 -11.84
CA TRP A 326 24.99 -0.74 -11.26
C TRP A 326 26.10 -1.18 -12.22
N ASN A 327 27.23 -0.48 -12.23
CA ASN A 327 28.35 -0.91 -13.07
C ASN A 327 28.92 -2.26 -12.55
N SER A 328 29.49 -3.01 -13.46
CA SER A 328 30.28 -4.19 -13.11
C SER A 328 31.59 -3.75 -12.46
N GLY A 329 31.76 -4.04 -11.18
CA GLY A 329 32.96 -3.68 -10.45
C GLY A 329 32.84 -3.93 -8.96
N SER A 330 33.70 -3.28 -8.21
CA SER A 330 33.80 -3.40 -6.77
C SER A 330 32.46 -3.14 -6.07
N SER A 331 32.05 -4.05 -5.19
CA SER A 331 30.95 -3.84 -4.24
C SER A 331 31.17 -2.65 -3.31
N VAL A 332 32.39 -2.11 -3.26
CA VAL A 332 32.78 -1.00 -2.36
C VAL A 332 32.29 0.36 -2.87
N ARG A 333 32.14 0.53 -4.18
CA ARG A 333 31.61 1.77 -4.81
C ARG A 333 30.87 1.46 -6.11
N PRO A 334 29.64 0.97 -6.05
CA PRO A 334 28.82 0.81 -7.24
C PRO A 334 28.54 2.19 -7.85
N ILE A 335 28.68 2.31 -9.17
CA ILE A 335 28.37 3.53 -9.91
C ILE A 335 27.09 3.28 -10.70
N PRO A 336 26.06 4.14 -10.54
CA PRO A 336 24.84 4.02 -11.32
C PRO A 336 25.10 4.20 -12.81
N MET A 337 24.48 3.36 -13.65
CA MET A 337 24.53 3.45 -15.11
C MET A 337 23.11 3.71 -15.64
N THR A 338 22.83 4.98 -15.90
CA THR A 338 21.51 5.44 -16.37
C THR A 338 21.37 5.41 -17.89
N TYR A 339 22.39 4.99 -18.61
CA TYR A 339 22.45 5.03 -20.09
C TYR A 339 22.82 3.69 -20.72
N LYS A 340 23.00 2.66 -19.91
CA LYS A 340 23.28 1.29 -20.39
C LYS A 340 22.26 0.33 -19.81
N GLY A 341 22.10 -0.82 -20.46
CA GLY A 341 21.30 -1.89 -19.91
C GLY A 341 22.03 -2.64 -18.79
N GLY A 342 21.38 -3.66 -18.26
CA GLY A 342 21.87 -4.48 -17.18
C GLY A 342 21.95 -5.96 -17.53
N THR A 343 22.27 -6.77 -16.53
CA THR A 343 22.21 -8.23 -16.58
C THR A 343 21.66 -8.79 -15.28
N PHE A 344 20.92 -9.88 -15.36
CA PHE A 344 20.54 -10.66 -14.20
C PHE A 344 20.35 -12.14 -14.56
N ALA A 345 20.51 -13.01 -13.57
CA ALA A 345 20.45 -14.44 -13.78
C ALA A 345 19.03 -14.98 -13.61
N GLU A 346 18.32 -14.56 -12.55
CA GLU A 346 17.00 -15.08 -12.24
C GLU A 346 16.00 -13.97 -11.90
N PHE A 347 14.75 -14.20 -12.32
CA PHE A 347 13.59 -13.43 -11.91
C PHE A 347 12.61 -14.36 -11.20
N GLU A 348 12.25 -14.03 -9.97
CA GLU A 348 11.41 -14.82 -9.10
C GLU A 348 10.37 -13.94 -8.44
N VAL A 349 9.24 -14.53 -8.06
CA VAL A 349 8.13 -13.82 -7.43
C VAL A 349 7.87 -14.37 -6.04
N TRP A 350 7.81 -13.48 -5.06
CA TRP A 350 7.29 -13.77 -3.74
C TRP A 350 5.77 -13.68 -3.77
N GLY A 351 5.09 -14.73 -3.31
CA GLY A 351 3.65 -14.74 -3.34
C GLY A 351 3.04 -15.98 -2.72
N ASN A 352 1.79 -16.22 -3.07
CA ASN A 352 1.03 -17.40 -2.66
C ASN A 352 0.27 -17.94 -3.87
N LEU A 353 0.24 -19.27 -4.00
CA LEU A 353 -0.49 -19.95 -5.09
C LEU A 353 -1.98 -19.96 -4.84
N GLU A 354 -2.37 -19.98 -3.57
CA GLU A 354 -3.75 -19.98 -3.15
C GLU A 354 -4.33 -18.56 -3.21
N GLU A 355 -5.62 -18.50 -3.45
CA GLU A 355 -6.36 -17.25 -3.35
C GLU A 355 -6.38 -16.80 -1.90
N LEU A 356 -5.76 -15.64 -1.64
CA LEU A 356 -5.89 -14.99 -0.35
C LEU A 356 -7.16 -14.14 -0.38
N ASP A 357 -7.97 -14.26 0.65
CA ASP A 357 -9.08 -13.35 0.88
C ASP A 357 -8.48 -11.98 1.24
N LEU A 358 -8.55 -11.05 0.30
CA LEU A 358 -8.02 -9.69 0.44
C LEU A 358 -9.11 -8.63 0.67
N ASP A 359 -10.40 -9.06 0.70
CA ASP A 359 -11.56 -8.17 0.90
C ASP A 359 -11.82 -7.84 2.37
#